data_f4210fb4e9e92fb401d9667ff5f6de50
#
_entry.id   f4210fb4e9e92fb401d9667ff5f6de50
#
_cell.length_a   1.000
_cell.length_b   1.000
_cell.length_c   1.000
_cell.angle_alpha   90.00
_cell.angle_beta   90.00
_cell.angle_gamma   90.00
#
_symmetry.space_group_name_H-M   'P 1'
#
loop_
_entity.id
_entity.type
_entity.pdbx_description
1 polymer ?
#
loop_
_entity_poly.entity_id
_entity_poly.type
_entity_poly.pdbx_seq_one_letter_code
_entity_poly.pdbx_strand_id
1 'polypeptide(L)'
;MSNYSLDFSGDEDFRPLAARMRPQTVEQYIGQQHILGPGKPLRRALEAGHIHSMILWGPPGTGKTTLAEVAANYANAEVERVSAVTSGVKEIRAAIEKARENKLSGRRTILFVDEVHRFNKSQQDAFLPHIEDGTVTFIGATTENPSFELNNALLSRARVYKLTSLNQQEILQALHQAIADTERGLGKVAAVFADNVLDRLAELVNGDARMSLNYLELLYDMAREDDQGRKQIDLPLLAEVAGEKVSRFDNKGDIWYDLISAVHKSIRGSDPDAALYWAARMISAGCDPLYIARRLLAIASEDVGNADPRGMQVALAAWDCFTRVGPAEGERAIAQAIVYLACAPKSNAVYTAWKQALLDAHNLPEFEVPPHLRNAPTRLMKDLGYGEEYRYAHDEPGAYAAGECYFPPEMSGTRYYQPTQRGLETKIAEKLAYLADLNAKSPQKRYEK
;
A
#
# COMPACT_ATOMS: atom_id res chain seq x y z
N MET A 1 -6.83 52.95 -37.38
CA MET A 1 -7.18 51.73 -36.66
C MET A 1 -5.88 51.11 -36.23
N SER A 2 -5.47 51.33 -34.99
CA SER A 2 -4.22 50.83 -34.42
C SER A 2 -4.42 49.38 -33.97
N ASN A 3 -3.69 48.48 -34.60
CA ASN A 3 -3.55 47.10 -34.15
C ASN A 3 -2.81 47.10 -32.81
N TYR A 4 -3.50 46.89 -31.73
CA TYR A 4 -2.88 46.44 -30.49
C TYR A 4 -2.56 44.95 -30.63
N SER A 5 -1.32 44.65 -30.99
CA SER A 5 -0.78 43.32 -30.72
C SER A 5 -0.56 43.20 -29.23
N LEU A 6 -1.34 42.36 -28.58
CA LEU A 6 -1.08 41.95 -27.21
C LEU A 6 0.25 41.16 -27.25
N ASP A 7 1.27 41.78 -26.72
CA ASP A 7 2.60 41.20 -26.56
C ASP A 7 2.53 40.26 -25.33
N PHE A 8 2.40 38.95 -25.59
CA PHE A 8 2.42 37.88 -24.57
C PHE A 8 3.84 37.42 -24.24
N SER A 9 4.85 38.28 -24.44
CA SER A 9 6.25 37.99 -24.09
C SER A 9 6.58 38.19 -22.61
N GLY A 10 5.59 38.11 -21.71
CA GLY A 10 5.82 37.95 -20.28
C GLY A 10 6.04 36.48 -19.97
N ASP A 11 7.27 36.13 -19.63
CA ASP A 11 7.74 34.78 -19.20
C ASP A 11 7.16 34.37 -17.82
N GLU A 12 5.84 34.43 -17.67
CA GLU A 12 5.18 33.87 -16.50
C GLU A 12 4.91 32.38 -16.75
N ASP A 13 5.67 31.54 -16.06
CA ASP A 13 5.47 30.10 -16.08
C ASP A 13 4.20 29.76 -15.29
N PHE A 14 3.07 29.62 -15.97
CA PHE A 14 1.78 29.27 -15.39
C PHE A 14 1.68 27.83 -14.84
N ARG A 15 2.76 27.07 -14.89
CA ARG A 15 2.76 25.73 -14.28
C ARG A 15 2.74 25.82 -12.76
N PRO A 16 1.97 24.95 -12.08
CA PRO A 16 1.96 24.89 -10.62
C PRO A 16 3.36 24.72 -10.03
N LEU A 17 3.62 25.31 -8.86
CA LEU A 17 4.92 25.24 -8.17
C LEU A 17 5.46 23.81 -8.05
N ALA A 18 4.58 22.87 -7.71
CA ALA A 18 4.95 21.45 -7.65
C ALA A 18 5.47 20.87 -8.99
N ALA A 19 5.07 21.43 -10.13
CA ALA A 19 5.59 21.05 -11.44
C ALA A 19 6.90 21.76 -11.77
N ARG A 20 7.01 23.04 -11.43
CA ARG A 20 8.23 23.84 -11.65
C ARG A 20 9.40 23.34 -10.81
N MET A 21 9.14 22.94 -9.56
CA MET A 21 10.13 22.47 -8.58
C MET A 21 10.53 20.99 -8.77
N ARG A 22 10.05 20.32 -9.83
CA ARG A 22 10.46 18.90 -10.04
C ARG A 22 11.97 18.78 -10.17
N PRO A 23 12.61 17.87 -9.41
CA PRO A 23 14.02 17.52 -9.57
C PRO A 23 14.34 17.09 -11.02
N GLN A 24 15.44 17.57 -11.53
CA GLN A 24 15.98 17.21 -12.85
C GLN A 24 17.15 16.24 -12.75
N THR A 25 17.80 16.19 -11.58
CA THR A 25 18.93 15.32 -11.27
C THR A 25 18.71 14.56 -9.98
N VAL A 26 19.50 13.52 -9.73
CA VAL A 26 19.44 12.73 -8.50
C VAL A 26 19.84 13.56 -7.27
N GLU A 27 20.73 14.54 -7.44
CA GLU A 27 21.19 15.44 -6.38
C GLU A 27 20.07 16.36 -5.88
N GLN A 28 19.17 16.74 -6.77
CA GLN A 28 18.00 17.55 -6.44
C GLN A 28 16.86 16.71 -5.85
N TYR A 29 16.95 15.37 -5.95
CA TYR A 29 15.89 14.47 -5.51
C TYR A 29 15.92 14.29 -3.99
N ILE A 30 14.92 14.81 -3.30
CA ILE A 30 14.81 14.76 -1.84
C ILE A 30 14.27 13.39 -1.41
N GLY A 31 14.86 12.83 -0.36
CA GLY A 31 14.44 11.57 0.23
C GLY A 31 14.91 10.33 -0.53
N GLN A 32 14.25 9.21 -0.29
CA GLN A 32 14.51 7.90 -0.92
C GLN A 32 15.96 7.41 -0.79
N GLN A 33 16.66 7.76 0.27
CA GLN A 33 18.08 7.42 0.49
C GLN A 33 18.36 5.90 0.47
N HIS A 34 17.37 5.08 0.76
CA HIS A 34 17.48 3.62 0.73
C HIS A 34 17.63 3.05 -0.69
N ILE A 35 17.20 3.79 -1.74
CA ILE A 35 17.36 3.40 -3.15
C ILE A 35 18.23 4.36 -3.97
N LEU A 36 18.27 5.65 -3.61
CA LEU A 36 19.01 6.69 -4.34
C LEU A 36 20.23 7.22 -3.55
N GLY A 37 20.50 6.73 -2.36
CA GLY A 37 21.68 7.13 -1.59
C GLY A 37 23.00 6.78 -2.29
N PRO A 38 24.12 7.38 -1.89
CA PRO A 38 25.43 7.12 -2.46
C PRO A 38 25.75 5.62 -2.50
N GLY A 39 26.23 5.12 -3.65
CA GLY A 39 26.59 3.72 -3.84
C GLY A 39 25.42 2.74 -4.03
N LYS A 40 24.18 3.18 -3.96
CA LYS A 40 23.01 2.32 -4.20
C LYS A 40 22.92 1.87 -5.66
N PRO A 41 22.44 0.65 -5.94
CA PRO A 41 22.42 0.11 -7.30
C PRO A 41 21.62 0.96 -8.29
N LEU A 42 20.45 1.49 -7.89
CA LEU A 42 19.64 2.35 -8.76
C LEU A 42 20.38 3.65 -9.09
N ARG A 43 20.97 4.32 -8.08
CA ARG A 43 21.74 5.54 -8.30
C ARG A 43 22.89 5.33 -9.28
N ARG A 44 23.67 4.26 -9.09
CA ARG A 44 24.78 3.93 -10.01
C ARG A 44 24.31 3.67 -11.44
N ALA A 45 23.15 3.00 -11.59
CA ALA A 45 22.55 2.75 -12.90
C ALA A 45 22.13 4.07 -13.58
N LEU A 46 21.51 4.99 -12.82
CA LEU A 46 21.15 6.33 -13.29
C LEU A 46 22.39 7.09 -13.75
N GLU A 47 23.39 7.27 -12.87
CA GLU A 47 24.63 7.99 -13.14
C GLU A 47 25.41 7.41 -14.36
N ALA A 48 25.30 6.11 -14.61
CA ALA A 48 25.89 5.44 -15.78
C ALA A 48 25.01 5.55 -17.05
N GLY A 49 23.81 6.13 -16.97
CA GLY A 49 22.86 6.17 -18.11
C GLY A 49 22.31 4.79 -18.52
N HIS A 50 22.47 3.79 -17.69
CA HIS A 50 22.02 2.41 -17.93
C HIS A 50 20.71 2.14 -17.18
N ILE A 51 19.60 2.58 -17.76
CA ILE A 51 18.29 2.41 -17.15
C ILE A 51 17.71 1.05 -17.54
N HIS A 52 17.28 0.29 -16.54
CA HIS A 52 16.56 -0.97 -16.70
C HIS A 52 15.06 -0.78 -16.44
N SER A 53 14.25 -1.71 -16.94
CA SER A 53 12.82 -1.69 -16.68
C SER A 53 12.52 -1.86 -15.19
N MET A 54 11.57 -1.05 -14.67
CA MET A 54 11.28 -1.01 -13.24
C MET A 54 9.82 -0.68 -12.93
N ILE A 55 9.39 -1.09 -11.74
CA ILE A 55 8.12 -0.70 -11.13
C ILE A 55 8.42 0.19 -9.92
N LEU A 56 7.88 1.39 -9.92
CA LEU A 56 7.97 2.34 -8.83
C LEU A 56 6.69 2.25 -7.98
N TRP A 57 6.79 1.69 -6.80
CA TRP A 57 5.66 1.45 -5.90
C TRP A 57 5.75 2.30 -4.65
N GLY A 58 4.69 2.99 -4.30
CA GLY A 58 4.62 3.76 -3.06
C GLY A 58 3.45 4.77 -3.02
N PRO A 59 3.24 5.44 -1.88
CA PRO A 59 2.16 6.40 -1.69
C PRO A 59 2.16 7.54 -2.72
N PRO A 60 1.05 8.29 -2.86
CA PRO A 60 1.01 9.52 -3.65
C PRO A 60 2.08 10.52 -3.18
N GLY A 61 2.53 11.39 -4.06
CA GLY A 61 3.46 12.49 -3.72
C GLY A 61 4.90 12.09 -3.40
N THR A 62 5.27 10.80 -3.47
CA THR A 62 6.62 10.29 -3.17
C THR A 62 7.63 10.44 -4.30
N GLY A 63 7.23 11.03 -5.44
CA GLY A 63 8.13 11.33 -6.55
C GLY A 63 8.25 10.27 -7.64
N LYS A 64 7.36 9.27 -7.75
CA LYS A 64 7.40 8.20 -8.77
C LYS A 64 7.56 8.75 -10.19
N THR A 65 6.69 9.68 -10.60
CA THR A 65 6.74 10.33 -11.93
C THR A 65 8.04 11.12 -12.11
N THR A 66 8.48 11.83 -11.07
CA THR A 66 9.72 12.59 -11.06
C THR A 66 10.94 11.69 -11.25
N LEU A 67 10.97 10.53 -10.58
CA LEU A 67 12.09 9.59 -10.74
C LEU A 67 12.17 9.02 -12.16
N ALA A 68 11.03 8.79 -12.81
CA ALA A 68 11.01 8.39 -14.21
C ALA A 68 11.55 9.48 -15.14
N GLU A 69 11.23 10.76 -14.88
CA GLU A 69 11.76 11.90 -15.63
C GLU A 69 13.28 12.07 -15.43
N VAL A 70 13.74 11.97 -14.18
CA VAL A 70 15.18 11.98 -13.86
C VAL A 70 15.90 10.83 -14.58
N ALA A 71 15.34 9.63 -14.55
CA ALA A 71 15.92 8.49 -15.25
C ALA A 71 16.04 8.73 -16.77
N ALA A 72 15.03 9.34 -17.36
CA ALA A 72 15.05 9.68 -18.78
C ALA A 72 16.14 10.71 -19.13
N ASN A 73 16.33 11.72 -18.28
CA ASN A 73 17.39 12.72 -18.46
C ASN A 73 18.77 12.07 -18.45
N TYR A 74 19.05 11.20 -17.47
CA TYR A 74 20.34 10.50 -17.41
C TYR A 74 20.56 9.52 -18.57
N ALA A 75 19.50 8.89 -19.08
CA ALA A 75 19.59 7.98 -20.21
C ALA A 75 19.62 8.67 -21.57
N ASN A 76 19.44 9.99 -21.64
CA ASN A 76 19.18 10.75 -22.86
C ASN A 76 18.10 10.07 -23.72
N ALA A 77 16.98 9.71 -23.08
CA ALA A 77 15.89 8.94 -23.66
C ALA A 77 14.63 9.80 -23.81
N GLU A 78 13.89 9.55 -24.90
CA GLU A 78 12.55 10.10 -25.07
C GLU A 78 11.56 9.42 -24.10
N VAL A 79 10.61 10.18 -23.56
CA VAL A 79 9.60 9.67 -22.64
C VAL A 79 8.23 9.64 -23.30
N GLU A 80 7.72 8.44 -23.52
CA GLU A 80 6.31 8.22 -23.89
C GLU A 80 5.49 7.94 -22.63
N ARG A 81 4.45 8.75 -22.41
CA ARG A 81 3.61 8.67 -21.21
C ARG A 81 2.26 8.07 -21.54
N VAL A 82 1.88 7.05 -20.76
CA VAL A 82 0.58 6.39 -20.85
C VAL A 82 -0.02 6.40 -19.45
N SER A 83 -1.25 6.91 -19.32
CA SER A 83 -1.99 6.86 -18.07
C SER A 83 -3.00 5.71 -18.12
N ALA A 84 -2.87 4.74 -17.21
CA ALA A 84 -3.81 3.62 -17.17
C ALA A 84 -5.25 4.02 -16.79
N VAL A 85 -5.44 5.27 -16.32
CA VAL A 85 -6.78 5.81 -16.02
C VAL A 85 -7.52 6.24 -17.28
N THR A 86 -6.80 6.83 -18.26
CA THR A 86 -7.40 7.46 -19.44
C THR A 86 -7.05 6.77 -20.75
N SER A 87 -6.08 5.84 -20.75
CA SER A 87 -5.55 5.21 -21.95
C SER A 87 -6.01 3.76 -22.09
N GLY A 88 -6.22 3.34 -23.32
CA GLY A 88 -6.55 1.96 -23.69
C GLY A 88 -5.46 1.32 -24.55
N VAL A 89 -5.78 0.21 -25.21
CA VAL A 89 -4.86 -0.52 -26.10
C VAL A 89 -4.39 0.32 -27.29
N LYS A 90 -5.20 1.28 -27.73
CA LYS A 90 -4.86 2.17 -28.86
C LYS A 90 -3.68 3.09 -28.52
N GLU A 91 -3.73 3.70 -27.35
CA GLU A 91 -2.69 4.62 -26.87
C GLU A 91 -1.39 3.86 -26.57
N ILE A 92 -1.48 2.64 -26.02
CA ILE A 92 -0.33 1.75 -25.82
C ILE A 92 0.35 1.46 -27.17
N ARG A 93 -0.43 1.09 -28.19
CA ARG A 93 0.13 0.82 -29.53
C ARG A 93 0.79 2.05 -30.14
N ALA A 94 0.15 3.21 -30.03
CA ALA A 94 0.72 4.47 -30.55
C ALA A 94 2.08 4.80 -29.88
N ALA A 95 2.18 4.65 -28.57
CA ALA A 95 3.43 4.86 -27.84
C ALA A 95 4.55 3.86 -28.27
N ILE A 96 4.18 2.61 -28.53
CA ILE A 96 5.11 1.58 -29.00
C ILE A 96 5.58 1.88 -30.43
N GLU A 97 4.69 2.30 -31.35
CA GLU A 97 5.11 2.67 -32.72
C GLU A 97 6.09 3.84 -32.69
N LYS A 98 5.82 4.86 -31.88
CA LYS A 98 6.74 5.98 -31.70
C LYS A 98 8.10 5.54 -31.11
N ALA A 99 8.09 4.59 -30.17
CA ALA A 99 9.32 4.01 -29.64
C ALA A 99 10.11 3.25 -30.72
N ARG A 100 9.44 2.55 -31.66
CA ARG A 100 10.09 1.91 -32.82
C ARG A 100 10.74 2.92 -33.75
N GLU A 101 10.05 4.04 -34.05
CA GLU A 101 10.61 5.13 -34.85
C GLU A 101 11.84 5.74 -34.18
N ASN A 102 11.78 5.97 -32.87
CA ASN A 102 12.92 6.44 -32.09
C ASN A 102 14.09 5.46 -32.13
N LYS A 103 13.83 4.15 -31.98
CA LYS A 103 14.85 3.10 -32.07
C LYS A 103 15.55 3.08 -33.43
N LEU A 104 14.79 3.24 -34.53
CA LEU A 104 15.35 3.36 -35.89
C LEU A 104 16.25 4.60 -36.05
N SER A 105 15.95 5.66 -35.30
CA SER A 105 16.76 6.90 -35.24
C SER A 105 17.89 6.84 -34.22
N GLY A 106 18.18 5.68 -33.60
CA GLY A 106 19.20 5.50 -32.58
C GLY A 106 18.88 6.12 -31.24
N ARG A 107 17.63 6.51 -30.99
CA ARG A 107 17.16 7.09 -29.70
C ARG A 107 16.51 6.03 -28.84
N ARG A 108 16.80 6.07 -27.54
CA ARG A 108 16.14 5.21 -26.53
C ARG A 108 14.78 5.80 -26.17
N THR A 109 13.81 4.94 -25.84
CA THR A 109 12.49 5.36 -25.35
C THR A 109 12.21 4.72 -24.00
N ILE A 110 11.85 5.55 -23.04
CA ILE A 110 11.25 5.12 -21.78
C ILE A 110 9.73 5.19 -21.95
N LEU A 111 9.06 4.06 -21.77
CA LEU A 111 7.62 4.00 -21.67
C LEU A 111 7.22 4.13 -20.20
N PHE A 112 6.75 5.30 -19.82
CA PHE A 112 6.24 5.55 -18.47
C PHE A 112 4.74 5.29 -18.40
N VAL A 113 4.33 4.36 -17.54
CA VAL A 113 2.93 3.99 -17.32
C VAL A 113 2.53 4.38 -15.92
N ASP A 114 1.67 5.41 -15.80
CA ASP A 114 1.14 5.83 -14.51
C ASP A 114 -0.08 5.01 -14.12
N GLU A 115 -0.18 4.67 -12.82
CA GLU A 115 -1.22 3.82 -12.22
C GLU A 115 -1.37 2.46 -12.94
N VAL A 116 -0.24 1.81 -13.24
CA VAL A 116 -0.17 0.58 -14.05
C VAL A 116 -1.07 -0.55 -13.55
N HIS A 117 -1.41 -0.59 -12.26
CA HIS A 117 -2.33 -1.56 -11.66
C HIS A 117 -3.76 -1.49 -12.22
N ARG A 118 -4.15 -0.38 -12.85
CA ARG A 118 -5.47 -0.22 -13.47
C ARG A 118 -5.60 -0.90 -14.82
N PHE A 119 -4.49 -1.30 -15.42
CA PHE A 119 -4.52 -2.11 -16.63
C PHE A 119 -4.87 -3.57 -16.32
N ASN A 120 -5.78 -4.14 -17.09
CA ASN A 120 -6.07 -5.57 -17.03
C ASN A 120 -4.88 -6.41 -17.54
N LYS A 121 -4.91 -7.72 -17.29
CA LYS A 121 -3.81 -8.64 -17.63
C LYS A 121 -3.44 -8.59 -19.12
N SER A 122 -4.42 -8.53 -20.03
CA SER A 122 -4.16 -8.44 -21.47
C SER A 122 -3.47 -7.14 -21.88
N GLN A 123 -3.81 -6.02 -21.21
CA GLN A 123 -3.13 -4.75 -21.44
C GLN A 123 -1.70 -4.75 -20.87
N GLN A 124 -1.48 -5.39 -19.72
CA GLN A 124 -0.14 -5.58 -19.16
C GLN A 124 0.72 -6.48 -20.06
N ASP A 125 0.15 -7.54 -20.65
CA ASP A 125 0.84 -8.43 -21.56
C ASP A 125 1.26 -7.72 -22.88
N ALA A 126 0.55 -6.67 -23.29
CA ALA A 126 0.89 -5.93 -24.49
C ALA A 126 2.27 -5.23 -24.44
N PHE A 127 2.81 -4.99 -23.26
CA PHE A 127 4.14 -4.39 -23.10
C PHE A 127 5.29 -5.42 -23.22
N LEU A 128 5.02 -6.70 -22.90
CA LEU A 128 6.07 -7.72 -22.70
C LEU A 128 6.99 -7.91 -23.92
N PRO A 129 6.49 -8.07 -25.17
CA PRO A 129 7.35 -8.24 -26.33
C PRO A 129 8.31 -7.06 -26.54
N HIS A 130 7.85 -5.85 -26.19
CA HIS A 130 8.60 -4.60 -26.43
C HIS A 130 9.62 -4.28 -25.33
N ILE A 131 9.41 -4.86 -24.14
CA ILE A 131 10.41 -4.86 -23.06
C ILE A 131 11.51 -5.89 -23.41
N GLU A 132 11.14 -7.06 -23.90
CA GLU A 132 12.05 -8.15 -24.24
C GLU A 132 12.98 -7.80 -25.43
N ASP A 133 12.44 -7.22 -26.47
CA ASP A 133 13.20 -6.83 -27.67
C ASP A 133 13.96 -5.49 -27.51
N GLY A 134 13.84 -4.85 -26.35
CA GLY A 134 14.47 -3.58 -26.04
C GLY A 134 13.95 -2.40 -26.88
N THR A 135 12.72 -2.48 -27.41
CA THR A 135 12.07 -1.35 -28.07
C THR A 135 11.76 -0.24 -27.07
N VAL A 136 11.39 -0.61 -25.84
CA VAL A 136 11.16 0.32 -24.73
C VAL A 136 11.87 -0.13 -23.46
N THR A 137 12.30 0.83 -22.65
CA THR A 137 12.59 0.62 -21.24
C THR A 137 11.32 0.96 -20.47
N PHE A 138 10.74 -0.01 -19.77
CA PHE A 138 9.46 0.16 -19.10
C PHE A 138 9.64 0.72 -17.68
N ILE A 139 8.91 1.78 -17.34
CA ILE A 139 8.81 2.29 -15.98
C ILE A 139 7.32 2.38 -15.61
N GLY A 140 6.85 1.45 -14.77
CA GLY A 140 5.50 1.47 -14.23
C GLY A 140 5.45 2.19 -12.88
N ALA A 141 4.46 3.06 -12.66
CA ALA A 141 4.18 3.65 -11.35
C ALA A 141 2.87 3.10 -10.79
N THR A 142 2.84 2.81 -9.50
CA THR A 142 1.64 2.32 -8.81
C THR A 142 1.61 2.72 -7.35
N THR A 143 0.41 2.94 -6.81
CA THR A 143 0.16 3.09 -5.37
C THR A 143 -0.17 1.77 -4.71
N GLU A 144 -0.61 0.76 -5.47
CA GLU A 144 -1.00 -0.55 -4.97
C GLU A 144 0.17 -1.54 -4.96
N ASN A 145 0.06 -2.60 -4.15
CA ASN A 145 1.12 -3.61 -4.06
C ASN A 145 1.25 -4.39 -5.38
N PRO A 146 2.38 -4.25 -6.08
CA PRO A 146 2.56 -4.87 -7.40
C PRO A 146 2.46 -6.39 -7.40
N SER A 147 2.73 -7.05 -6.28
CA SER A 147 2.62 -8.52 -6.18
C SER A 147 1.20 -9.05 -6.29
N PHE A 148 0.18 -8.21 -6.04
CA PHE A 148 -1.23 -8.59 -6.16
C PHE A 148 -1.86 -8.11 -7.48
N GLU A 149 -1.39 -6.98 -7.99
CA GLU A 149 -2.04 -6.27 -9.08
C GLU A 149 -1.38 -6.50 -10.45
N LEU A 150 -0.09 -6.83 -10.47
CA LEU A 150 0.64 -7.02 -11.71
C LEU A 150 0.86 -8.50 -12.02
N ASN A 151 0.89 -8.83 -13.30
CA ASN A 151 1.17 -10.19 -13.71
C ASN A 151 2.64 -10.58 -13.48
N ASN A 152 2.89 -11.87 -13.23
CA ASN A 152 4.23 -12.39 -12.96
C ASN A 152 5.19 -12.19 -14.14
N ALA A 153 4.68 -12.17 -15.37
CA ALA A 153 5.50 -11.97 -16.55
C ALA A 153 6.09 -10.57 -16.60
N LEU A 154 5.34 -9.54 -16.19
CA LEU A 154 5.84 -8.17 -16.07
C LEU A 154 6.82 -8.04 -14.89
N LEU A 155 6.48 -8.63 -13.73
CA LEU A 155 7.33 -8.60 -12.53
C LEU A 155 8.69 -9.30 -12.74
N SER A 156 8.74 -10.34 -13.57
CA SER A 156 10.00 -11.02 -13.88
C SER A 156 10.96 -10.20 -14.78
N ARG A 157 10.44 -9.16 -15.45
CA ARG A 157 11.20 -8.31 -16.41
C ARG A 157 11.44 -6.89 -15.88
N ALA A 158 10.79 -6.50 -14.81
CA ALA A 158 10.90 -5.16 -14.22
C ALA A 158 11.23 -5.24 -12.73
N ARG A 159 12.28 -4.57 -12.31
CA ARG A 159 12.69 -4.54 -10.91
C ARG A 159 11.78 -3.63 -10.08
N VAL A 160 11.25 -4.13 -8.97
CA VAL A 160 10.40 -3.34 -8.08
C VAL A 160 11.24 -2.48 -7.14
N TYR A 161 10.95 -1.18 -7.09
CA TYR A 161 11.50 -0.23 -6.13
C TYR A 161 10.39 0.37 -5.30
N LYS A 162 10.48 0.20 -3.99
CA LYS A 162 9.53 0.77 -3.04
C LYS A 162 9.96 2.18 -2.67
N LEU A 163 9.10 3.16 -2.94
CA LEU A 163 9.24 4.53 -2.47
C LEU A 163 8.45 4.71 -1.18
N THR A 164 9.02 5.44 -0.24
CA THR A 164 8.39 5.74 1.05
C THR A 164 7.93 7.19 1.09
N SER A 165 6.93 7.49 1.92
CA SER A 165 6.56 8.88 2.22
C SER A 165 7.77 9.65 2.73
N LEU A 166 7.87 10.92 2.39
CA LEU A 166 8.91 11.80 2.91
C LEU A 166 8.68 12.05 4.40
N ASN A 167 9.76 12.12 5.17
CA ASN A 167 9.67 12.54 6.55
C ASN A 167 9.51 14.06 6.66
N GLN A 168 9.21 14.57 7.86
CA GLN A 168 8.98 16.00 8.10
C GLN A 168 10.18 16.86 7.68
N GLN A 169 11.41 16.42 7.96
CA GLN A 169 12.62 17.16 7.59
C GLN A 169 12.83 17.22 6.09
N GLU A 170 12.52 16.15 5.36
CA GLU A 170 12.58 16.08 3.91
C GLU A 170 11.53 16.99 3.26
N ILE A 171 10.32 17.08 3.83
CA ILE A 171 9.30 18.04 3.40
C ILE A 171 9.75 19.49 3.66
N LEU A 172 10.28 19.78 4.86
CA LEU A 172 10.82 21.10 5.17
C LEU A 172 11.95 21.49 4.20
N GLN A 173 12.83 20.56 3.87
CA GLN A 173 13.87 20.77 2.87
C GLN A 173 13.27 21.17 1.50
N ALA A 174 12.21 20.49 1.05
CA ALA A 174 11.53 20.80 -0.21
C ALA A 174 10.89 22.20 -0.18
N LEU A 175 10.24 22.55 0.93
CA LEU A 175 9.65 23.88 1.13
C LEU A 175 10.71 24.97 1.12
N HIS A 176 11.81 24.81 1.86
CA HIS A 176 12.91 25.78 1.90
C HIS A 176 13.57 25.95 0.52
N GLN A 177 13.77 24.87 -0.22
CA GLN A 177 14.28 24.96 -1.61
C GLN A 177 13.33 25.76 -2.50
N ALA A 178 12.02 25.53 -2.41
CA ALA A 178 11.04 26.25 -3.22
C ALA A 178 10.95 27.74 -2.84
N ILE A 179 11.11 28.09 -1.56
CA ILE A 179 11.13 29.48 -1.08
C ILE A 179 12.40 30.19 -1.54
N ALA A 180 13.54 29.51 -1.59
CA ALA A 180 14.83 30.12 -1.94
C ALA A 180 15.10 30.19 -3.45
N ASP A 181 14.48 29.31 -4.26
CA ASP A 181 14.74 29.22 -5.71
C ASP A 181 14.08 30.41 -6.42
N THR A 182 14.92 31.29 -7.02
CA THR A 182 14.46 32.49 -7.73
C THR A 182 14.05 32.23 -9.19
N GLU A 183 14.40 31.08 -9.76
CA GLU A 183 14.08 30.76 -11.14
C GLU A 183 12.81 29.93 -11.27
N ARG A 184 12.71 28.87 -10.49
CA ARG A 184 11.61 27.89 -10.56
C ARG A 184 10.64 27.99 -9.38
N GLY A 185 11.11 28.54 -8.26
CA GLY A 185 10.39 28.66 -7.00
C GLY A 185 9.72 30.02 -6.78
N LEU A 186 9.66 30.40 -5.51
CA LEU A 186 9.01 31.61 -5.03
C LEU A 186 10.01 32.69 -4.58
N GLY A 187 11.30 32.48 -4.78
CA GLY A 187 12.38 33.36 -4.27
C GLY A 187 12.40 34.78 -4.82
N LYS A 188 11.59 35.07 -5.86
CA LYS A 188 11.42 36.46 -6.37
C LYS A 188 10.54 37.30 -5.44
N VAL A 189 9.69 36.70 -4.63
CA VAL A 189 8.75 37.37 -3.75
C VAL A 189 9.15 37.14 -2.31
N ALA A 190 9.53 38.21 -1.61
CA ALA A 190 9.90 38.09 -0.20
C ALA A 190 8.69 37.73 0.66
N ALA A 191 8.87 36.77 1.57
CA ALA A 191 7.83 36.38 2.52
C ALA A 191 8.42 36.29 3.93
N VAL A 192 7.57 36.59 4.91
CA VAL A 192 7.81 36.47 6.34
C VAL A 192 6.88 35.40 6.86
N PHE A 193 7.45 34.33 7.35
CA PHE A 193 6.72 33.22 7.97
C PHE A 193 6.69 33.43 9.48
N ALA A 194 5.53 33.34 10.09
CA ALA A 194 5.41 33.26 11.54
C ALA A 194 6.00 31.92 12.04
N ASP A 195 6.34 31.90 13.34
CA ASP A 195 6.92 30.71 13.95
C ASP A 195 6.07 29.46 13.73
N ASN A 196 6.71 28.34 13.42
CA ASN A 196 6.12 27.02 13.24
C ASN A 196 5.18 26.83 12.02
N VAL A 197 4.98 27.80 11.15
CA VAL A 197 4.06 27.66 9.99
C VAL A 197 4.55 26.56 9.04
N LEU A 198 5.84 26.54 8.69
CA LEU A 198 6.41 25.54 7.79
C LEU A 198 6.43 24.15 8.44
N ASP A 199 6.70 24.07 9.75
CA ASP A 199 6.66 22.80 10.49
C ASP A 199 5.23 22.22 10.48
N ARG A 200 4.23 23.06 10.73
CA ARG A 200 2.82 22.68 10.67
C ARG A 200 2.39 22.27 9.27
N LEU A 201 2.84 22.98 8.25
CA LEU A 201 2.58 22.59 6.86
C LEU A 201 3.20 21.23 6.55
N ALA A 202 4.45 20.98 6.98
CA ALA A 202 5.13 19.71 6.77
C ALA A 202 4.44 18.53 7.48
N GLU A 203 3.92 18.74 8.68
CA GLU A 203 3.10 17.76 9.40
C GLU A 203 1.77 17.48 8.67
N LEU A 204 1.10 18.53 8.21
CA LEU A 204 -0.22 18.45 7.56
C LEU A 204 -0.24 17.57 6.31
N VAL A 205 0.82 17.59 5.51
CA VAL A 205 0.88 16.91 4.23
C VAL A 205 1.24 15.42 4.33
N ASN A 206 1.58 14.95 5.53
CA ASN A 206 1.89 13.54 5.81
C ASN A 206 2.85 12.89 4.77
N GLY A 207 3.92 13.61 4.42
CA GLY A 207 4.96 13.14 3.51
C GLY A 207 4.64 13.24 2.01
N ASP A 208 3.57 13.94 1.62
CA ASP A 208 3.25 14.25 0.21
C ASP A 208 3.89 15.57 -0.22
N ALA A 209 5.02 15.49 -0.94
CA ALA A 209 5.75 16.66 -1.43
C ALA A 209 4.95 17.51 -2.45
N ARG A 210 4.09 16.88 -3.25
CA ARG A 210 3.24 17.62 -4.21
C ARG A 210 2.22 18.49 -3.46
N MET A 211 1.59 17.91 -2.46
CA MET A 211 0.63 18.63 -1.63
C MET A 211 1.31 19.77 -0.87
N SER A 212 2.52 19.57 -0.33
CA SER A 212 3.24 20.61 0.41
C SER A 212 3.55 21.83 -0.46
N LEU A 213 4.00 21.62 -1.70
CA LEU A 213 4.30 22.70 -2.63
C LEU A 213 3.03 23.42 -3.13
N ASN A 214 1.94 22.68 -3.35
CA ASN A 214 0.66 23.29 -3.72
C ASN A 214 0.11 24.19 -2.59
N TYR A 215 0.19 23.75 -1.34
CA TYR A 215 -0.21 24.59 -0.21
C TYR A 215 0.71 25.79 -0.04
N LEU A 216 2.03 25.63 -0.23
CA LEU A 216 2.96 26.74 -0.18
C LEU A 216 2.62 27.81 -1.24
N GLU A 217 2.30 27.39 -2.47
CA GLU A 217 1.89 28.28 -3.55
C GLU A 217 0.62 29.07 -3.18
N LEU A 218 -0.42 28.37 -2.68
CA LEU A 218 -1.66 28.98 -2.21
C LEU A 218 -1.44 29.97 -1.05
N LEU A 219 -0.53 29.64 -0.13
CA LEU A 219 -0.16 30.57 0.97
C LEU A 219 0.44 31.86 0.43
N TYR A 220 1.32 31.78 -0.58
CA TYR A 220 1.87 32.97 -1.22
C TYR A 220 0.81 33.78 -1.97
N ASP A 221 -0.11 33.11 -2.68
CA ASP A 221 -1.17 33.78 -3.45
C ASP A 221 -2.16 34.51 -2.55
N MET A 222 -2.51 33.94 -1.40
CA MET A 222 -3.50 34.48 -0.48
C MET A 222 -2.91 35.40 0.61
N ALA A 223 -1.59 35.43 0.77
CA ALA A 223 -0.92 36.21 1.80
C ALA A 223 -1.05 37.73 1.53
N ARG A 224 -1.30 38.47 2.59
CA ARG A 224 -1.27 39.94 2.56
C ARG A 224 0.16 40.43 2.49
N GLU A 225 0.36 41.55 1.81
CA GLU A 225 1.64 42.25 1.79
C GLU A 225 1.76 43.23 2.93
N ASP A 226 2.94 43.32 3.53
CA ASP A 226 3.27 44.39 4.50
C ASP A 226 3.68 45.68 3.76
N ASP A 227 3.97 46.74 4.52
CA ASP A 227 4.41 48.03 3.99
C ASP A 227 5.74 47.96 3.18
N GLN A 228 6.46 46.84 3.26
CA GLN A 228 7.71 46.59 2.53
C GLN A 228 7.48 45.68 1.33
N GLY A 229 6.26 45.30 0.99
CA GLY A 229 5.90 44.42 -0.10
C GLY A 229 6.21 42.95 0.17
N ARG A 230 6.39 42.55 1.44
CA ARG A 230 6.68 41.15 1.82
C ARG A 230 5.36 40.44 2.18
N LYS A 231 5.20 39.21 1.70
CA LYS A 231 4.08 38.34 2.01
C LYS A 231 4.11 37.94 3.50
N GLN A 232 3.00 38.14 4.22
CA GLN A 232 2.86 37.75 5.63
C GLN A 232 2.11 36.41 5.71
N ILE A 233 2.79 35.36 6.16
CA ILE A 233 2.27 33.99 6.20
C ILE A 233 2.25 33.50 7.65
N ASP A 234 1.06 33.33 8.19
CA ASP A 234 0.80 32.97 9.57
C ASP A 234 -0.05 31.68 9.71
N LEU A 235 -0.25 31.21 10.92
CA LEU A 235 -1.05 30.01 11.20
C LEU A 235 -2.53 30.17 10.85
N PRO A 236 -3.19 31.33 11.08
CA PRO A 236 -4.55 31.57 10.60
C PRO A 236 -4.71 31.42 9.09
N LEU A 237 -3.77 31.97 8.30
CA LEU A 237 -3.76 31.81 6.85
C LEU A 237 -3.55 30.33 6.43
N LEU A 238 -2.64 29.62 7.10
CA LEU A 238 -2.47 28.19 6.87
C LEU A 238 -3.77 27.41 7.16
N ALA A 239 -4.49 27.77 8.22
CA ALA A 239 -5.76 27.15 8.56
C ALA A 239 -6.84 27.43 7.49
N GLU A 240 -6.88 28.63 6.94
CA GLU A 240 -7.80 29.04 5.87
C GLU A 240 -7.50 28.27 4.57
N VAL A 241 -6.24 28.24 4.14
CA VAL A 241 -5.78 27.56 2.90
C VAL A 241 -5.99 26.06 2.96
N ALA A 242 -5.71 25.44 4.11
CA ALA A 242 -5.85 24.00 4.27
C ALA A 242 -7.30 23.56 4.56
N GLY A 243 -8.21 24.50 4.83
CA GLY A 243 -9.64 24.26 5.05
C GLY A 243 -9.92 23.34 6.25
N GLU A 244 -11.04 22.62 6.22
CA GLU A 244 -11.42 21.69 7.31
C GLU A 244 -10.36 20.64 7.68
N LYS A 245 -9.37 20.41 6.83
CA LYS A 245 -8.27 19.49 7.14
C LYS A 245 -7.41 19.97 8.30
N VAL A 246 -7.18 21.30 8.44
CA VAL A 246 -6.35 21.83 9.55
C VAL A 246 -7.05 21.73 10.90
N SER A 247 -8.37 21.94 10.95
CA SER A 247 -9.12 21.75 12.20
C SER A 247 -9.15 20.29 12.67
N ARG A 248 -8.85 19.34 11.76
CA ARG A 248 -8.71 17.90 12.06
C ARG A 248 -7.28 17.47 12.39
N PHE A 249 -6.27 18.29 12.09
CA PHE A 249 -4.84 17.91 12.20
C PHE A 249 -4.11 18.49 13.41
N ASP A 250 -4.78 19.24 14.26
CA ASP A 250 -4.18 19.72 15.51
C ASP A 250 -3.90 18.51 16.44
N ASN A 251 -2.69 17.99 16.41
CA ASN A 251 -2.17 16.84 17.19
C ASN A 251 -2.89 15.47 16.98
N LYS A 252 -3.59 15.24 15.86
CA LYS A 252 -4.49 14.09 15.75
C LYS A 252 -3.86 12.82 15.18
N GLY A 253 -2.74 12.85 14.48
CA GLY A 253 -2.10 11.63 13.95
C GLY A 253 -1.73 10.64 15.05
N ASP A 254 -1.00 11.08 16.06
CA ASP A 254 -0.62 10.25 17.21
C ASP A 254 -1.81 9.97 18.13
N ILE A 255 -2.68 10.98 18.34
CA ILE A 255 -3.90 10.83 19.13
C ILE A 255 -4.88 9.81 18.51
N TRP A 256 -5.04 9.78 17.19
CA TRP A 256 -5.88 8.79 16.53
C TRP A 256 -5.32 7.39 16.67
N TYR A 257 -4.01 7.23 16.55
CA TYR A 257 -3.33 5.96 16.75
C TYR A 257 -3.49 5.48 18.20
N ASP A 258 -3.34 6.39 19.16
CA ASP A 258 -3.52 6.08 20.58
C ASP A 258 -4.98 5.76 20.92
N LEU A 259 -5.94 6.54 20.40
CA LEU A 259 -7.37 6.32 20.62
C LEU A 259 -7.84 5.00 20.00
N ILE A 260 -7.47 4.68 18.75
CA ILE A 260 -7.85 3.40 18.14
C ILE A 260 -7.14 2.22 18.82
N SER A 261 -5.93 2.42 19.33
CA SER A 261 -5.23 1.45 20.16
C SER A 261 -5.92 1.24 21.51
N ALA A 262 -6.46 2.31 22.10
CA ALA A 262 -7.26 2.21 23.33
C ALA A 262 -8.56 1.45 23.10
N VAL A 263 -9.30 1.74 22.00
CA VAL A 263 -10.48 0.95 21.59
C VAL A 263 -10.13 -0.53 21.48
N HIS A 264 -9.07 -0.84 20.73
CA HIS A 264 -8.64 -2.22 20.50
C HIS A 264 -8.28 -2.94 21.80
N LYS A 265 -7.48 -2.30 22.66
CA LYS A 265 -7.04 -2.88 23.95
C LYS A 265 -8.19 -3.04 24.93
N SER A 266 -9.16 -2.11 24.93
CA SER A 266 -10.37 -2.24 25.77
C SER A 266 -11.24 -3.41 25.32
N ILE A 267 -11.45 -3.60 24.01
CA ILE A 267 -12.18 -4.77 23.49
C ILE A 267 -11.44 -6.07 23.81
N ARG A 268 -10.12 -6.11 23.63
CA ARG A 268 -9.27 -7.25 23.98
C ARG A 268 -9.33 -7.56 25.47
N GLY A 269 -9.36 -6.52 26.30
CA GLY A 269 -9.47 -6.59 27.75
C GLY A 269 -10.87 -6.90 28.26
N SER A 270 -11.86 -7.02 27.36
CA SER A 270 -13.26 -7.27 27.70
C SER A 270 -13.92 -6.16 28.53
N ASP A 271 -13.56 -4.91 28.24
CA ASP A 271 -14.17 -3.72 28.84
C ASP A 271 -15.02 -2.99 27.78
N PRO A 272 -16.34 -3.26 27.69
CA PRO A 272 -17.21 -2.62 26.70
C PRO A 272 -17.41 -1.13 26.94
N ASP A 273 -17.40 -0.68 28.20
CA ASP A 273 -17.64 0.73 28.54
C ASP A 273 -16.46 1.61 28.14
N ALA A 274 -15.23 1.19 28.46
CA ALA A 274 -14.04 1.87 28.00
C ALA A 274 -13.92 1.86 26.44
N ALA A 275 -14.26 0.75 25.79
CA ALA A 275 -14.23 0.64 24.35
C ALA A 275 -15.22 1.62 23.67
N LEU A 276 -16.44 1.72 24.19
CA LEU A 276 -17.44 2.69 23.73
C LEU A 276 -16.97 4.14 23.94
N TYR A 277 -16.42 4.44 25.12
CA TYR A 277 -15.93 5.77 25.44
C TYR A 277 -14.84 6.24 24.47
N TRP A 278 -13.83 5.40 24.23
CA TRP A 278 -12.75 5.74 23.33
C TRP A 278 -13.21 5.87 21.88
N ALA A 279 -14.13 5.01 21.42
CA ALA A 279 -14.74 5.11 20.10
C ALA A 279 -15.57 6.40 19.95
N ALA A 280 -16.39 6.75 20.95
CA ALA A 280 -17.18 7.98 20.97
C ALA A 280 -16.28 9.23 20.94
N ARG A 281 -15.16 9.22 21.67
CA ARG A 281 -14.15 10.29 21.60
C ARG A 281 -13.57 10.44 20.21
N MET A 282 -13.30 9.35 19.50
CA MET A 282 -12.83 9.39 18.11
C MET A 282 -13.88 10.04 17.22
N ILE A 283 -15.13 9.61 17.27
CA ILE A 283 -16.23 10.15 16.45
C ILE A 283 -16.44 11.63 16.75
N SER A 284 -16.51 12.02 18.02
CA SER A 284 -16.66 13.43 18.46
C SER A 284 -15.51 14.32 17.99
N ALA A 285 -14.31 13.74 17.84
CA ALA A 285 -13.16 14.44 17.30
C ALA A 285 -13.15 14.45 15.74
N GLY A 286 -14.19 13.93 15.06
CA GLY A 286 -14.37 13.93 13.61
C GLY A 286 -13.73 12.74 12.88
N CYS A 287 -13.48 11.61 13.57
CA CYS A 287 -13.06 10.36 12.93
C CYS A 287 -14.17 9.80 12.04
N ASP A 288 -13.80 9.36 10.85
CA ASP A 288 -14.72 8.56 10.05
C ASP A 288 -15.06 7.26 10.80
N PRO A 289 -16.34 6.99 11.12
CA PRO A 289 -16.74 5.77 11.81
C PRO A 289 -16.32 4.49 11.10
N LEU A 290 -16.16 4.51 9.76
CA LEU A 290 -15.65 3.36 8.99
C LEU A 290 -14.19 3.02 9.34
N TYR A 291 -13.40 3.97 9.84
CA TYR A 291 -12.06 3.68 10.35
C TYR A 291 -12.12 2.79 11.60
N ILE A 292 -13.09 3.04 12.50
CA ILE A 292 -13.34 2.19 13.66
C ILE A 292 -13.86 0.83 13.20
N ALA A 293 -14.86 0.80 12.31
CA ALA A 293 -15.43 -0.44 11.78
C ALA A 293 -14.37 -1.36 11.15
N ARG A 294 -13.42 -0.79 10.40
CA ARG A 294 -12.26 -1.53 9.85
C ARG A 294 -11.43 -2.18 10.95
N ARG A 295 -11.21 -1.47 12.05
CA ARG A 295 -10.47 -2.03 13.20
C ARG A 295 -11.24 -3.14 13.90
N LEU A 296 -12.58 -3.08 13.97
CA LEU A 296 -13.40 -4.13 14.53
C LEU A 296 -13.29 -5.45 13.77
N LEU A 297 -13.16 -5.41 12.42
CA LEU A 297 -12.91 -6.61 11.60
C LEU A 297 -11.56 -7.26 11.96
N ALA A 298 -10.51 -6.46 12.16
CA ALA A 298 -9.21 -6.97 12.61
C ALA A 298 -9.32 -7.61 14.01
N ILE A 299 -9.96 -6.94 14.97
CA ILE A 299 -10.18 -7.45 16.34
C ILE A 299 -10.97 -8.76 16.32
N ALA A 300 -12.02 -8.85 15.51
CA ALA A 300 -12.84 -10.07 15.38
C ALA A 300 -12.01 -11.27 14.91
N SER A 301 -11.00 -11.04 14.05
CA SER A 301 -10.09 -12.08 13.57
C SER A 301 -8.95 -12.38 14.55
N GLU A 302 -8.33 -11.34 15.11
CA GLU A 302 -7.08 -11.45 15.90
C GLU A 302 -7.33 -11.86 17.35
N ASP A 303 -8.39 -11.32 17.99
CA ASP A 303 -8.62 -11.43 19.43
C ASP A 303 -9.82 -12.30 19.81
N VAL A 304 -10.83 -12.39 18.94
CA VAL A 304 -11.99 -13.26 19.15
C VAL A 304 -11.80 -14.60 18.42
N GLY A 305 -11.41 -14.55 17.17
CA GLY A 305 -11.08 -15.73 16.36
C GLY A 305 -12.17 -16.81 16.39
N ASN A 306 -11.75 -18.06 16.50
CA ASN A 306 -12.66 -19.19 16.55
C ASN A 306 -13.32 -19.43 17.93
N ALA A 307 -13.01 -18.63 18.94
CA ALA A 307 -13.74 -18.70 20.20
C ALA A 307 -15.20 -18.26 20.03
N ASP A 308 -15.47 -17.27 19.17
CA ASP A 308 -16.81 -16.92 18.68
C ASP A 308 -16.77 -16.44 17.21
N PRO A 309 -16.95 -17.33 16.23
CA PRO A 309 -16.91 -16.99 14.80
C PRO A 309 -17.94 -15.95 14.36
N ARG A 310 -19.02 -15.73 15.15
CA ARG A 310 -20.03 -14.70 14.88
C ARG A 310 -19.46 -13.30 15.01
N GLY A 311 -18.34 -13.12 15.74
CA GLY A 311 -17.67 -11.83 15.88
C GLY A 311 -17.36 -11.16 14.54
N MET A 312 -16.85 -11.94 13.58
CA MET A 312 -16.58 -11.45 12.23
C MET A 312 -17.86 -11.03 11.50
N GLN A 313 -18.93 -11.81 11.62
CA GLN A 313 -20.22 -11.50 11.00
C GLN A 313 -20.84 -10.23 11.57
N VAL A 314 -20.77 -10.04 12.88
CA VAL A 314 -21.29 -8.85 13.56
C VAL A 314 -20.51 -7.61 13.14
N ALA A 315 -19.18 -7.68 13.09
CA ALA A 315 -18.34 -6.57 12.64
C ALA A 315 -18.63 -6.19 11.19
N LEU A 316 -18.79 -7.18 10.29
CA LEU A 316 -19.11 -6.95 8.88
C LEU A 316 -20.52 -6.37 8.72
N ALA A 317 -21.52 -6.89 9.47
CA ALA A 317 -22.88 -6.36 9.44
C ALA A 317 -22.95 -4.90 9.94
N ALA A 318 -22.15 -4.54 10.92
CA ALA A 318 -22.05 -3.16 11.39
C ALA A 318 -21.47 -2.22 10.33
N TRP A 319 -20.42 -2.66 9.61
CA TRP A 319 -19.88 -1.94 8.46
C TRP A 319 -20.93 -1.71 7.39
N ASP A 320 -21.61 -2.78 6.96
CA ASP A 320 -22.64 -2.72 5.92
C ASP A 320 -23.82 -1.85 6.34
N CYS A 321 -24.25 -1.94 7.60
CA CYS A 321 -25.32 -1.11 8.16
C CYS A 321 -24.94 0.37 8.07
N PHE A 322 -23.76 0.76 8.56
CA PHE A 322 -23.28 2.14 8.49
C PHE A 322 -23.24 2.67 7.04
N THR A 323 -22.75 1.85 6.11
CA THR A 323 -22.63 2.22 4.69
C THR A 323 -23.99 2.46 4.04
N ARG A 324 -25.05 1.74 4.50
CA ARG A 324 -26.41 1.82 3.91
C ARG A 324 -27.27 2.93 4.52
N VAL A 325 -27.20 3.11 5.84
CA VAL A 325 -28.09 4.05 6.55
C VAL A 325 -27.42 5.38 6.92
N GLY A 326 -26.10 5.47 6.78
CA GLY A 326 -25.33 6.69 7.07
C GLY A 326 -25.07 6.92 8.57
N PRO A 327 -24.42 8.07 8.91
CA PRO A 327 -23.91 8.32 10.26
C PRO A 327 -24.96 8.34 11.36
N ALA A 328 -26.10 9.00 11.11
CA ALA A 328 -27.12 9.27 12.16
C ALA A 328 -27.62 7.98 12.85
N GLU A 329 -27.67 6.86 12.14
CA GLU A 329 -28.18 5.58 12.64
C GLU A 329 -27.12 4.48 12.60
N GLY A 330 -26.21 4.53 11.64
CA GLY A 330 -25.18 3.52 11.44
C GLY A 330 -24.10 3.49 12.54
N GLU A 331 -23.85 4.61 13.22
CA GLU A 331 -22.95 4.65 14.39
C GLU A 331 -23.40 3.70 15.51
N ARG A 332 -24.71 3.51 15.68
CA ARG A 332 -25.25 2.58 16.69
C ARG A 332 -24.91 1.13 16.34
N ALA A 333 -24.88 0.77 15.06
CA ALA A 333 -24.47 -0.57 14.64
C ALA A 333 -22.98 -0.82 14.93
N ILE A 334 -22.12 0.19 14.75
CA ILE A 334 -20.71 0.12 15.15
C ILE A 334 -20.59 -0.02 16.66
N ALA A 335 -21.33 0.77 17.44
CA ALA A 335 -21.37 0.67 18.90
C ALA A 335 -21.82 -0.72 19.37
N GLN A 336 -22.85 -1.29 18.74
CA GLN A 336 -23.31 -2.65 19.02
C GLN A 336 -22.21 -3.69 18.77
N ALA A 337 -21.47 -3.57 17.67
CA ALA A 337 -20.35 -4.46 17.35
C ALA A 337 -19.20 -4.32 18.37
N ILE A 338 -18.90 -3.10 18.83
CA ILE A 338 -17.91 -2.86 19.89
C ILE A 338 -18.28 -3.63 21.16
N VAL A 339 -19.51 -3.47 21.63
CA VAL A 339 -20.00 -4.16 22.84
C VAL A 339 -19.97 -5.67 22.65
N TYR A 340 -20.46 -6.16 21.51
CA TYR A 340 -20.45 -7.60 21.21
C TYR A 340 -19.04 -8.18 21.27
N LEU A 341 -18.09 -7.56 20.56
CA LEU A 341 -16.70 -8.03 20.51
C LEU A 341 -15.99 -7.91 21.86
N ALA A 342 -16.32 -6.88 22.66
CA ALA A 342 -15.79 -6.74 24.01
C ALA A 342 -16.29 -7.87 24.94
N CYS A 343 -17.55 -8.29 24.81
CA CYS A 343 -18.14 -9.34 25.61
C CYS A 343 -17.88 -10.76 25.09
N ALA A 344 -17.47 -10.91 23.83
CA ALA A 344 -17.18 -12.21 23.24
C ALA A 344 -15.98 -12.91 23.91
N PRO A 345 -15.95 -14.25 23.96
CA PRO A 345 -14.77 -14.98 24.40
C PRO A 345 -13.57 -14.67 23.49
N LYS A 346 -12.38 -14.56 24.09
CA LYS A 346 -11.15 -14.14 23.39
C LYS A 346 -10.28 -15.34 23.06
N SER A 347 -9.80 -15.38 21.79
CA SER A 347 -8.75 -16.30 21.36
C SER A 347 -7.91 -15.68 20.24
N ASN A 348 -6.63 -15.73 20.41
CA ASN A 348 -5.63 -15.38 19.37
C ASN A 348 -4.97 -16.63 18.74
N ALA A 349 -5.55 -17.83 18.98
CA ALA A 349 -4.94 -19.08 18.55
C ALA A 349 -4.74 -19.16 17.03
N VAL A 350 -5.69 -18.68 16.23
CA VAL A 350 -5.58 -18.62 14.77
C VAL A 350 -4.48 -17.63 14.34
N TYR A 351 -4.46 -16.44 14.94
CA TYR A 351 -3.43 -15.43 14.65
C TYR A 351 -2.03 -15.95 14.92
N THR A 352 -1.83 -16.59 16.08
CA THR A 352 -0.54 -17.17 16.47
C THR A 352 -0.13 -18.31 15.53
N ALA A 353 -1.07 -19.20 15.21
CA ALA A 353 -0.84 -20.30 14.29
C ALA A 353 -0.44 -19.82 12.89
N TRP A 354 -1.15 -18.84 12.35
CA TRP A 354 -0.85 -18.26 11.05
C TRP A 354 0.51 -17.57 11.02
N LYS A 355 0.84 -16.79 12.07
CA LYS A 355 2.14 -16.14 12.18
C LYS A 355 3.29 -17.15 12.17
N GLN A 356 3.14 -18.26 12.93
CA GLN A 356 4.16 -19.32 12.97
C GLN A 356 4.28 -20.03 11.61
N ALA A 357 3.15 -20.35 10.96
CA ALA A 357 3.15 -20.97 9.64
C ALA A 357 3.84 -20.09 8.58
N LEU A 358 3.63 -18.77 8.62
CA LEU A 358 4.32 -17.82 7.74
C LEU A 358 5.84 -17.79 8.01
N LEU A 359 6.25 -17.81 9.28
CA LEU A 359 7.67 -17.86 9.65
C LEU A 359 8.33 -19.12 9.13
N ASP A 360 7.70 -20.27 9.30
CA ASP A 360 8.24 -21.54 8.83
C ASP A 360 8.28 -21.58 7.29
N ALA A 361 7.24 -21.12 6.61
CA ALA A 361 7.22 -21.03 5.15
C ALA A 361 8.31 -20.10 4.58
N HIS A 362 8.77 -19.12 5.36
CA HIS A 362 9.85 -18.22 4.96
C HIS A 362 11.24 -18.74 5.28
N ASN A 363 11.39 -19.46 6.40
CA ASN A 363 12.69 -19.84 6.95
C ASN A 363 13.10 -21.28 6.63
N LEU A 364 12.14 -22.17 6.38
CA LEU A 364 12.42 -23.56 6.03
C LEU A 364 12.70 -23.68 4.51
N PRO A 365 13.42 -24.73 4.09
CA PRO A 365 13.57 -25.06 2.68
C PRO A 365 12.21 -25.23 1.97
N GLU A 366 12.15 -24.96 0.68
CA GLU A 366 10.98 -25.25 -0.15
C GLU A 366 10.80 -26.77 -0.30
N PHE A 367 10.05 -27.37 0.62
CA PHE A 367 9.69 -28.78 0.53
C PHE A 367 8.66 -28.99 -0.57
N GLU A 368 8.83 -30.09 -1.33
CA GLU A 368 7.84 -30.43 -2.34
C GLU A 368 6.52 -30.91 -1.72
N VAL A 369 5.40 -30.59 -2.41
CA VAL A 369 4.10 -31.17 -2.04
C VAL A 369 4.16 -32.69 -2.16
N PRO A 370 3.81 -33.46 -1.12
CA PRO A 370 3.84 -34.91 -1.17
C PRO A 370 3.04 -35.50 -2.36
N PRO A 371 3.50 -36.56 -3.02
CA PRO A 371 2.86 -37.11 -4.21
C PRO A 371 1.36 -37.40 -4.04
N HIS A 372 0.96 -37.97 -2.88
CA HIS A 372 -0.44 -38.29 -2.59
C HIS A 372 -1.37 -37.04 -2.54
N LEU A 373 -0.83 -35.84 -2.34
CA LEU A 373 -1.60 -34.58 -2.34
C LEU A 373 -1.64 -33.90 -3.71
N ARG A 374 -0.86 -34.41 -4.70
CA ARG A 374 -0.79 -33.82 -6.03
C ARG A 374 -1.92 -34.36 -6.92
N ASN A 375 -2.62 -33.46 -7.63
CA ASN A 375 -3.63 -33.86 -8.60
C ASN A 375 -2.96 -34.48 -9.85
N ALA A 376 -3.54 -35.56 -10.39
CA ALA A 376 -3.06 -36.27 -11.59
C ALA A 376 -4.09 -36.23 -12.74
N PRO A 377 -4.39 -35.07 -13.36
CA PRO A 377 -5.38 -34.96 -14.43
C PRO A 377 -4.93 -35.59 -15.75
N THR A 378 -3.62 -35.82 -15.94
CA THR A 378 -3.06 -36.41 -17.15
C THR A 378 -2.44 -37.79 -16.86
N ARG A 379 -2.34 -38.62 -17.93
CA ARG A 379 -1.70 -39.92 -17.82
C ARG A 379 -0.24 -39.81 -17.38
N LEU A 380 0.49 -38.84 -17.92
CA LEU A 380 1.87 -38.58 -17.53
C LEU A 380 2.01 -38.28 -16.03
N MET A 381 1.12 -37.50 -15.45
CA MET A 381 1.13 -37.21 -14.01
C MET A 381 0.86 -38.45 -13.16
N LYS A 382 -0.04 -39.35 -13.64
CA LYS A 382 -0.26 -40.63 -12.98
C LYS A 382 0.98 -41.54 -13.04
N ASP A 383 1.62 -41.60 -14.20
CA ASP A 383 2.86 -42.37 -14.41
C ASP A 383 4.02 -41.81 -13.56
N LEU A 384 3.97 -40.53 -13.15
CA LEU A 384 4.89 -39.88 -12.21
C LEU A 384 4.49 -40.05 -10.72
N GLY A 385 3.48 -40.86 -10.41
CA GLY A 385 3.04 -41.17 -9.05
C GLY A 385 2.20 -40.03 -8.38
N TYR A 386 1.68 -39.08 -9.16
CA TYR A 386 0.82 -38.04 -8.60
C TYR A 386 -0.52 -38.63 -8.18
N GLY A 387 -0.97 -38.30 -6.94
CA GLY A 387 -2.19 -38.83 -6.35
C GLY A 387 -2.08 -40.32 -5.91
N GLU A 388 -0.90 -40.90 -6.00
CA GLU A 388 -0.71 -42.28 -5.57
C GLU A 388 -0.93 -42.45 -4.07
N GLU A 389 -1.63 -43.51 -3.69
CA GLU A 389 -2.03 -43.77 -2.29
C GLU A 389 -2.83 -42.69 -1.60
N TYR A 390 -3.47 -41.76 -2.34
CA TYR A 390 -4.35 -40.81 -1.73
C TYR A 390 -5.57 -41.49 -1.12
N ARG A 391 -5.81 -41.24 0.18
CA ARG A 391 -6.95 -41.75 0.91
C ARG A 391 -8.07 -40.71 0.93
N TYR A 392 -9.17 -40.99 0.22
CA TYR A 392 -10.30 -40.06 0.19
C TYR A 392 -11.09 -40.13 1.51
N ALA A 393 -11.02 -39.06 2.31
CA ALA A 393 -11.53 -39.07 3.67
C ALA A 393 -13.03 -39.44 3.78
N HIS A 394 -13.85 -39.14 2.74
CA HIS A 394 -15.27 -39.51 2.74
C HIS A 394 -15.54 -41.00 2.63
N ASP A 395 -14.58 -41.80 2.12
CA ASP A 395 -14.68 -43.25 2.04
C ASP A 395 -14.21 -43.93 3.34
N GLU A 396 -13.64 -43.17 4.27
CA GLU A 396 -13.11 -43.66 5.53
C GLU A 396 -14.15 -43.56 6.67
N PRO A 397 -14.04 -44.40 7.72
CA PRO A 397 -14.93 -44.31 8.88
C PRO A 397 -14.95 -42.91 9.50
N GLY A 398 -16.16 -42.37 9.69
CA GLY A 398 -16.32 -41.02 10.22
C GLY A 398 -15.80 -39.89 9.32
N ALA A 399 -15.60 -40.18 8.02
CA ALA A 399 -15.01 -39.25 7.05
C ALA A 399 -13.63 -38.72 7.50
N TYR A 400 -12.81 -39.59 8.09
CA TYR A 400 -11.49 -39.25 8.59
C TYR A 400 -10.46 -40.35 8.29
N ALA A 401 -9.45 -40.01 7.52
CA ALA A 401 -8.35 -40.92 7.19
C ALA A 401 -7.34 -40.97 8.35
N ALA A 402 -7.60 -41.79 9.35
CA ALA A 402 -6.74 -41.91 10.51
C ALA A 402 -5.33 -42.40 10.13
N GLY A 403 -4.29 -41.77 10.70
CA GLY A 403 -2.89 -42.05 10.43
C GLY A 403 -2.34 -41.37 9.17
N GLU A 404 -3.15 -40.58 8.47
CA GLU A 404 -2.71 -39.77 7.34
C GLU A 404 -1.89 -38.56 7.80
N CYS A 405 -0.92 -38.12 6.95
CA CYS A 405 -0.13 -36.92 7.14
C CYS A 405 -0.18 -36.08 5.88
N TYR A 406 -0.57 -34.82 6.03
CA TYR A 406 -0.70 -33.85 4.94
C TYR A 406 0.49 -32.88 4.86
N PHE A 407 1.49 -33.06 5.71
CA PHE A 407 2.77 -32.36 5.64
C PHE A 407 3.77 -33.16 4.83
N PRO A 408 4.83 -32.52 4.30
CA PRO A 408 6.02 -33.27 3.84
C PRO A 408 6.65 -34.04 5.02
N PRO A 409 7.41 -35.12 4.74
CA PRO A 409 7.99 -35.99 5.80
C PRO A 409 8.78 -35.22 6.84
N GLU A 410 9.54 -34.18 6.42
CA GLU A 410 10.39 -33.34 7.25
C GLU A 410 9.62 -32.52 8.26
N MET A 411 8.35 -32.22 7.95
CA MET A 411 7.44 -31.47 8.79
C MET A 411 6.43 -32.33 9.53
N SER A 412 6.56 -33.66 9.45
CA SER A 412 5.66 -34.59 10.13
C SER A 412 5.61 -34.31 11.63
N GLY A 413 4.38 -34.18 12.17
CA GLY A 413 4.16 -33.85 13.58
C GLY A 413 4.09 -32.35 13.91
N THR A 414 4.29 -31.46 12.94
CA THR A 414 4.10 -30.02 13.13
C THR A 414 2.66 -29.70 13.49
N ARG A 415 2.48 -28.82 14.48
CA ARG A 415 1.18 -28.33 14.92
C ARG A 415 1.21 -26.81 15.11
N TYR A 416 0.51 -26.07 14.27
CA TYR A 416 0.37 -24.64 14.38
C TYR A 416 -0.83 -24.23 15.25
N TYR A 417 -2.01 -24.78 14.95
CA TYR A 417 -3.23 -24.39 15.62
C TYR A 417 -3.40 -25.14 16.94
N GLN A 418 -3.46 -24.37 18.03
CA GLN A 418 -3.67 -24.85 19.39
C GLN A 418 -4.89 -24.11 19.97
N PRO A 419 -6.09 -24.69 19.89
CA PRO A 419 -7.31 -24.06 20.37
C PRO A 419 -7.26 -23.80 21.88
N THR A 420 -7.85 -22.67 22.27
CA THR A 420 -7.98 -22.32 23.71
C THR A 420 -9.16 -23.05 24.34
N GLN A 421 -9.25 -23.01 25.68
CA GLN A 421 -10.40 -23.54 26.45
C GLN A 421 -11.50 -22.46 26.59
N ARG A 422 -11.81 -21.72 25.50
CA ARG A 422 -12.77 -20.61 25.53
C ARG A 422 -13.75 -20.70 24.37
N GLY A 423 -15.01 -20.44 24.64
CA GLY A 423 -16.09 -20.43 23.65
C GLY A 423 -16.14 -21.70 22.79
N LEU A 424 -16.28 -21.57 21.49
CA LEU A 424 -16.35 -22.70 20.57
C LEU A 424 -15.05 -23.50 20.50
N GLU A 425 -13.90 -22.90 20.82
CA GLU A 425 -12.60 -23.59 20.74
C GLU A 425 -12.49 -24.74 21.73
N THR A 426 -13.24 -24.76 22.84
CA THR A 426 -13.32 -25.92 23.73
C THR A 426 -13.78 -27.18 22.98
N LYS A 427 -14.86 -27.07 22.18
CA LYS A 427 -15.34 -28.18 21.35
C LYS A 427 -14.38 -28.56 20.22
N ILE A 428 -13.69 -27.57 19.66
CA ILE A 428 -12.66 -27.80 18.63
C ILE A 428 -11.50 -28.59 19.27
N ALA A 429 -11.06 -28.21 20.47
CA ALA A 429 -10.01 -28.91 21.20
C ALA A 429 -10.36 -30.37 21.47
N GLU A 430 -11.58 -30.63 21.95
CA GLU A 430 -12.10 -31.99 22.18
C GLU A 430 -12.09 -32.82 20.89
N LYS A 431 -12.58 -32.24 19.79
CA LYS A 431 -12.53 -32.91 18.46
C LYS A 431 -11.12 -33.21 18.01
N LEU A 432 -10.19 -32.25 18.09
CA LEU A 432 -8.80 -32.46 17.68
C LEU A 432 -8.10 -33.52 18.56
N ALA A 433 -8.39 -33.55 19.87
CA ALA A 433 -7.88 -34.60 20.75
C ALA A 433 -8.40 -35.98 20.37
N TYR A 434 -9.69 -36.11 20.07
CA TYR A 434 -10.27 -37.36 19.55
C TYR A 434 -9.63 -37.81 18.24
N LEU A 435 -9.44 -36.90 17.27
CA LEU A 435 -8.79 -37.23 16.00
C LEU A 435 -7.31 -37.62 16.18
N ALA A 436 -6.61 -36.99 17.12
CA ALA A 436 -5.24 -37.36 17.49
C ALA A 436 -5.16 -38.78 18.08
N ASP A 437 -6.13 -39.19 18.90
CA ASP A 437 -6.25 -40.55 19.44
C ASP A 437 -6.49 -41.59 18.33
N LEU A 438 -7.37 -41.27 17.36
CA LEU A 438 -7.58 -42.09 16.18
C LEU A 438 -6.29 -42.27 15.37
N ASN A 439 -5.55 -41.17 15.14
CA ASN A 439 -4.25 -41.21 14.45
C ASN A 439 -3.25 -42.08 15.20
N ALA A 440 -3.16 -41.98 16.52
CA ALA A 440 -2.26 -42.78 17.33
C ALA A 440 -2.56 -44.28 17.26
N LYS A 441 -3.84 -44.65 17.20
CA LYS A 441 -4.33 -46.03 17.14
C LYS A 441 -4.38 -46.62 15.73
N SER A 442 -4.21 -45.80 14.70
CA SER A 442 -4.29 -46.27 13.30
C SER A 442 -3.20 -47.29 13.00
N PRO A 443 -3.54 -48.43 12.40
CA PRO A 443 -2.56 -49.40 11.90
C PRO A 443 -1.85 -48.89 10.64
N GLN A 444 -2.40 -47.93 9.95
CA GLN A 444 -1.82 -47.31 8.74
C GLN A 444 -1.32 -45.92 9.12
N LYS A 445 -0.03 -45.67 8.94
CA LYS A 445 0.59 -44.37 9.15
C LYS A 445 1.35 -44.02 7.89
N ARG A 446 1.13 -42.75 7.42
CA ARG A 446 1.78 -42.27 6.18
C ARG A 446 3.29 -42.31 6.25
N TYR A 447 3.85 -41.90 7.37
CA TYR A 447 5.29 -41.96 7.60
C TYR A 447 5.52 -42.80 8.87
N GLU A 448 6.23 -43.91 8.73
CA GLU A 448 6.73 -44.67 9.87
C GLU A 448 7.87 -43.87 10.51
N LYS A 449 7.80 -43.69 11.82
CA LYS A 449 8.95 -43.23 12.60
C LYS A 449 9.72 -44.41 13.12
#